data_f66c0185fb6d0ae96dfe3736ecb5a7b7
#
_entry.id   f66c0185fb6d0ae96dfe3736ecb5a7b7
#
_cell.length_a   1.000
_cell.length_b   1.000
_cell.length_c   1.000
_cell.angle_alpha   90.00
_cell.angle_beta   90.00
_cell.angle_gamma   90.00
#
_symmetry.space_group_name_H-M   'P 1'
#
loop_
_entity.id
_entity.type
_entity.pdbx_description
1 polymer ?
#
loop_
_entity_poly.entity_id
_entity_poly.type
_entity_poly.pdbx_seq_one_letter_code
_entity_poly.pdbx_strand_id
1 'polypeptide(L)' 'MSPRLPAVTARELLAILRRHGFESVRQSGSHLVLRHADGRRTTVPVHSGKTLGRGLLRQILRDTGLTADVLTS' A
#
# COMPACT_ATOMS: atom_id res chain seq x y z
N MET A 1 22.51 5.58 -6.46
CA MET A 1 21.35 6.43 -6.73
C MET A 1 20.07 5.65 -6.39
N SER A 2 19.28 6.18 -5.49
CA SER A 2 18.03 5.50 -5.13
C SER A 2 17.01 5.67 -6.23
N PRO A 3 16.37 4.59 -6.67
CA PRO A 3 15.30 4.70 -7.66
C PRO A 3 14.12 5.49 -7.06
N ARG A 4 13.50 6.28 -7.88
CA ARG A 4 12.28 6.96 -7.49
C ARG A 4 11.15 5.95 -7.37
N LEU A 5 10.33 6.10 -6.33
CA LEU A 5 9.12 5.31 -6.26
C LEU A 5 8.15 5.75 -7.34
N PRO A 6 7.51 4.81 -8.04
CA PRO A 6 6.53 5.18 -9.05
C PRO A 6 5.31 5.83 -8.41
N ALA A 7 4.62 6.66 -9.18
CA ALA A 7 3.37 7.25 -8.74
C ALA A 7 2.27 6.18 -8.81
N VAL A 8 1.68 5.88 -7.68
CA VAL A 8 0.57 4.92 -7.61
C VAL A 8 -0.60 5.52 -6.86
N THR A 9 -1.80 5.18 -7.29
CA THR A 9 -3.01 5.56 -6.57
C THR A 9 -3.28 4.55 -5.46
N ALA A 10 -4.15 4.92 -4.53
CA ALA A 10 -4.58 3.99 -3.49
C ALA A 10 -5.17 2.73 -4.10
N ARG A 11 -5.97 2.87 -5.15
CA ARG A 11 -6.62 1.74 -5.83
C ARG A 11 -5.58 0.77 -6.40
N GLU A 12 -4.56 1.31 -7.06
CA GLU A 12 -3.48 0.49 -7.61
C GLU A 12 -2.72 -0.23 -6.52
N LEU A 13 -2.39 0.49 -5.44
CA LEU A 13 -1.68 -0.10 -4.32
C LEU A 13 -2.50 -1.19 -3.63
N LEU A 14 -3.80 -0.98 -3.45
CA LEU A 14 -4.68 -2.00 -2.87
C LEU A 14 -4.67 -3.28 -3.69
N ALA A 15 -4.70 -3.17 -5.02
CA ALA A 15 -4.64 -4.33 -5.90
C ALA A 15 -3.31 -5.09 -5.72
N ILE A 16 -2.21 -4.35 -5.61
CA ILE A 16 -0.89 -4.94 -5.38
C ILE A 16 -0.84 -5.66 -4.04
N LEU A 17 -1.32 -5.02 -2.98
CA LEU A 17 -1.31 -5.61 -1.64
C LEU A 17 -2.15 -6.88 -1.58
N ARG A 18 -3.30 -6.88 -2.24
CA ARG A 18 -4.15 -8.07 -2.29
C ARG A 18 -3.46 -9.25 -2.99
N ARG A 19 -2.73 -8.97 -4.05
CA ARG A 19 -1.96 -10.01 -4.74
C ARG A 19 -0.86 -10.60 -3.84
N HIS A 20 -0.40 -9.84 -2.87
CA HIS A 20 0.61 -10.29 -1.92
C HIS A 20 0.03 -10.80 -0.61
N GLY A 21 -1.27 -11.09 -0.58
CA GLY A 21 -1.91 -11.75 0.56
C GLY A 21 -2.46 -10.84 1.63
N PHE A 22 -2.52 -9.53 1.36
CA PHE A 22 -3.12 -8.58 2.31
C PHE A 22 -4.61 -8.45 2.04
N GLU A 23 -5.42 -8.50 3.09
CA GLU A 23 -6.86 -8.39 2.98
C GLU A 23 -7.36 -7.21 3.82
N SER A 24 -8.42 -6.58 3.34
CA SER A 24 -9.08 -5.50 4.07
C SER A 24 -9.77 -6.06 5.29
N VAL A 25 -9.44 -5.55 6.48
CA VAL A 25 -10.05 -6.04 7.71
C VAL A 25 -10.92 -4.99 8.38
N ARG A 26 -10.72 -3.71 8.07
CA ARG A 26 -11.52 -2.64 8.65
C ARG A 26 -11.36 -1.36 7.83
N GLN A 27 -12.42 -0.55 7.79
CA GLN A 27 -12.36 0.77 7.19
C GLN A 27 -12.88 1.79 8.22
N SER A 28 -12.13 2.87 8.40
CA SER A 28 -12.51 3.97 9.25
C SER A 28 -12.39 5.25 8.42
N GLY A 29 -13.54 5.83 8.04
CA GLY A 29 -13.57 6.96 7.12
C GLY A 29 -12.88 6.58 5.81
N SER A 30 -11.88 7.35 5.43
CA SER A 30 -11.10 7.11 4.20
C SER A 30 -9.89 6.23 4.42
N HIS A 31 -9.69 5.69 5.63
CA HIS A 31 -8.54 4.84 5.94
C HIS A 31 -8.94 3.37 5.94
N LEU A 32 -8.29 2.59 5.10
CA LEU A 32 -8.53 1.16 4.98
C LEU A 32 -7.37 0.40 5.63
N VAL A 33 -7.68 -0.45 6.60
CA VAL A 33 -6.67 -1.28 7.27
C VAL A 33 -6.63 -2.63 6.56
N LEU A 34 -5.42 -3.03 6.17
CA LEU A 34 -5.18 -4.34 5.55
C LEU A 34 -4.27 -5.17 6.44
N ARG A 35 -4.46 -6.47 6.39
CA ARG A 35 -3.70 -7.39 7.20
C ARG A 35 -3.34 -8.64 6.40
N HIS A 36 -2.11 -9.13 6.62
CA HIS A 36 -1.66 -10.41 6.09
C HIS A 36 -1.87 -11.50 7.14
N ALA A 37 -2.02 -12.73 6.70
CA ALA A 37 -2.20 -13.88 7.60
C ALA A 37 -1.03 -14.05 8.58
N ASP A 38 0.16 -13.58 8.23
CA ASP A 38 1.33 -13.65 9.11
C ASP A 38 1.39 -12.54 10.16
N GLY A 39 0.40 -11.65 10.19
CA GLY A 39 0.31 -10.58 11.18
C GLY A 39 0.77 -9.22 10.71
N ARG A 40 1.41 -9.11 9.54
CA ARG A 40 1.78 -7.80 9.00
C ARG A 40 0.51 -7.01 8.68
N ARG A 41 0.55 -5.71 8.91
CA ARG A 41 -0.61 -4.86 8.67
C ARG A 41 -0.18 -3.46 8.25
N THR A 42 -1.02 -2.80 7.48
CA THR A 42 -0.79 -1.42 7.06
C THR A 42 -2.12 -0.71 6.89
N THR A 43 -2.07 0.61 6.81
CA THR A 43 -3.25 1.44 6.58
C THR A 43 -3.04 2.25 5.32
N VAL A 44 -4.03 2.23 4.42
CA VAL A 44 -3.99 2.95 3.16
C VAL A 44 -5.13 3.98 3.14
N PRO A 45 -4.81 5.29 2.98
CA PRO A 45 -5.88 6.28 2.79
C PRO A 45 -6.46 6.13 1.39
N VAL A 46 -7.77 5.95 1.33
CA VAL A 46 -8.47 5.71 0.08
C VAL A 46 -9.06 7.03 -0.41
N HIS A 47 -8.35 7.68 -1.32
CA HIS A 47 -8.81 8.90 -1.98
C HIS A 47 -8.84 8.66 -3.48
N SER A 48 -10.01 8.86 -4.04
CA SER A 48 -10.25 8.63 -5.46
C SER A 48 -9.35 9.52 -6.33
N GLY A 49 -8.64 8.91 -7.26
CA GLY A 49 -7.91 9.63 -8.31
C GLY A 49 -6.59 10.28 -7.93
N LYS A 50 -6.19 10.25 -6.68
CA LYS A 50 -4.94 10.86 -6.26
C LYS A 50 -3.84 9.83 -6.06
N THR A 51 -2.62 10.20 -6.44
CA THR A 51 -1.45 9.36 -6.16
C THR A 51 -1.04 9.51 -4.71
N LEU A 52 -0.47 8.46 -4.16
CA LEU A 52 0.01 8.47 -2.79
C LEU A 52 1.37 9.19 -2.71
N GLY A 53 1.57 9.96 -1.66
CA GLY A 53 2.85 10.62 -1.43
C GLY A 53 3.96 9.61 -1.18
N ARG A 54 5.20 9.99 -1.53
CA ARG A 54 6.35 9.09 -1.39
C ARG A 54 6.60 8.66 0.06
N GLY A 55 6.42 9.55 1.00
CA GLY A 55 6.62 9.22 2.41
C GLY A 55 5.65 8.16 2.88
N LEU A 56 4.38 8.32 2.52
CA LEU A 56 3.35 7.35 2.87
C LEU A 56 3.60 6.00 2.17
N LEU A 57 3.97 6.06 0.89
CA LEU A 57 4.24 4.84 0.13
C LEU A 57 5.40 4.06 0.73
N ARG A 58 6.47 4.75 1.16
CA ARG A 58 7.58 4.12 1.85
C ARG A 58 7.14 3.49 3.17
N GLN A 59 6.28 4.18 3.90
CA GLN A 59 5.75 3.66 5.17
C GLN A 59 4.98 2.36 4.93
N ILE A 60 4.16 2.33 3.90
CA ILE A 60 3.37 1.15 3.56
C ILE A 60 4.28 -0.01 3.15
N LEU A 61 5.30 0.26 2.34
CA LEU A 61 6.27 -0.77 1.97
C LEU A 61 6.99 -1.32 3.20
N ARG A 62 7.34 -0.44 4.14
CA ARG A 62 7.99 -0.85 5.39
C ARG A 62 7.06 -1.71 6.24
N ASP A 63 5.80 -1.30 6.38
CA ASP A 63 4.80 -2.04 7.16
C ASP A 63 4.57 -3.44 6.60
N THR A 64 4.57 -3.57 5.29
CA THR A 64 4.24 -4.81 4.60
C THR A 64 5.45 -5.69 4.31
N GLY A 65 6.66 -5.15 4.47
CA GLY A 65 7.89 -5.87 4.13
C GLY A 65 8.10 -6.04 2.63
N LEU A 66 7.31 -5.36 1.81
CA LEU A 66 7.45 -5.42 0.36
C LEU A 66 8.49 -4.41 -0.11
N THR A 67 9.09 -4.69 -1.25
CA THR A 67 10.08 -3.81 -1.86
C THR A 67 9.46 -3.02 -3.01
N ALA A 68 10.14 -1.96 -3.44
CA ALA A 68 9.59 -1.06 -4.44
C ALA A 68 9.32 -1.71 -5.79
N ASP A 69 9.97 -2.83 -6.09
CA ASP A 69 9.78 -3.54 -7.34
C ASP A 69 8.34 -4.06 -7.53
N VAL A 70 7.61 -4.32 -6.44
CA VAL A 70 6.22 -4.76 -6.55
C VAL A 70 5.33 -3.68 -7.17
N LEU A 71 5.76 -2.41 -7.11
CA LEU A 71 4.99 -1.30 -7.63
C LEU A 71 5.11 -1.15 -9.15
N THR A 72 6.09 -1.81 -9.75
CA THR A 72 6.37 -1.69 -11.18
C THR A 72 6.12 -2.99 -11.94
N SER A 73 5.73 -4.03 -11.27
CA SER A 73 5.50 -5.34 -11.91
C SER A 73 4.11 -5.48 -12.51
#